data_78eba67b7ed9f364eeb4a43524d4ed3a
#
_entry.id   78eba67b7ed9f364eeb4a43524d4ed3a
#
_cell.length_a   1.000
_cell.length_b   1.000
_cell.length_c   1.000
_cell.angle_alpha   90.00
_cell.angle_beta   90.00
_cell.angle_gamma   90.00
#
_symmetry.space_group_name_H-M   'P 1'
#
loop_
_entity.id
_entity.type
_entity.pdbx_description
1 polymer ?
#
loop_
_entity_poly.entity_id
_entity_poly.type
_entity_poly.pdbx_seq_one_letter_code
_entity_poly.pdbx_strand_id
1 'polypeptide(L)'
;QQPAATAANLNSQVFGAHLFTGAFARQGPTQFNPDYLIAIGDSIRLRLWGSATFDDVLMVDPQGNIFIPTVGPVKVLGVRNQDLQGTIEKAARRAFRANVYSYASLAEAQPVRVYVGGFVNRPGLYNGTSMDSLLHYLDQAGGIDLERGTFLNVQVKRGAQVRTNMSLYDFLLEGRIPQVQLADGDIIFVSARQKTVTVSGLAENAKRFEFAGAELNGADLIKLAKPFPLATHVRVTRNTGTIKNVEYHPLDQAGSLRLINGDEVVFTADKRQGTITVRVEGEHQSPQEYQLQYGTRIGELLKRIEFSERSDVGNLQLFRQSVKDRQKLILQTSLKSLEAAALTARSGTNDEAQLRANEASLILQWVERAKDIEPAGQVLIAQANQRDELLLENGDMVHVPVKDGLVLVGGEVLFPNTIAFESGLSVEDYIQRAGGYTQNAN
;
A
#
# COMPACT_ATOMS: atom_id res chain seq x y z
N GLN A 1 -21.74 -16.63 -9.48
CA GLN A 1 -21.64 -15.16 -9.66
C GLN A 1 -21.66 -14.53 -8.26
N GLN A 2 -20.59 -13.87 -7.84
CA GLN A 2 -20.58 -13.05 -6.64
C GLN A 2 -21.58 -11.88 -6.85
N PRO A 3 -22.45 -11.58 -5.89
CA PRO A 3 -23.38 -10.47 -6.04
C PRO A 3 -22.64 -9.14 -6.23
N ALA A 4 -23.17 -8.25 -7.09
CA ALA A 4 -22.56 -6.97 -7.44
C ALA A 4 -22.17 -6.10 -6.21
N ALA A 5 -22.92 -6.21 -5.11
CA ALA A 5 -22.62 -5.56 -3.83
C ALA A 5 -21.27 -5.98 -3.23
N THR A 6 -20.85 -7.23 -3.42
CA THR A 6 -19.57 -7.76 -2.90
C THR A 6 -18.36 -7.11 -3.58
N ALA A 7 -18.43 -6.92 -4.91
CA ALA A 7 -17.36 -6.25 -5.66
C ALA A 7 -17.25 -4.76 -5.32
N ALA A 8 -18.39 -4.08 -5.11
CA ALA A 8 -18.43 -2.69 -4.68
C ALA A 8 -17.80 -2.51 -3.28
N ASN A 9 -18.07 -3.42 -2.35
CA ASN A 9 -17.51 -3.39 -1.01
C ASN A 9 -15.99 -3.58 -0.99
N LEU A 10 -15.45 -4.50 -1.81
CA LEU A 10 -14.01 -4.76 -1.89
C LEU A 10 -13.22 -3.55 -2.42
N ASN A 11 -13.75 -2.87 -3.43
CA ASN A 11 -13.08 -1.75 -4.11
C ASN A 11 -13.43 -0.38 -3.51
N SER A 12 -14.20 -0.34 -2.44
CA SER A 12 -14.68 0.90 -1.84
C SER A 12 -13.57 1.72 -1.20
N GLN A 13 -13.72 3.04 -1.29
CA GLN A 13 -12.92 4.02 -0.55
C GLN A 13 -13.41 4.21 0.90
N VAL A 14 -14.50 3.57 1.31
CA VAL A 14 -15.03 3.63 2.67
C VAL A 14 -14.30 2.62 3.55
N PHE A 15 -13.74 3.09 4.69
CA PHE A 15 -13.12 2.20 5.66
C PHE A 15 -14.15 1.25 6.28
N GLY A 16 -13.84 -0.04 6.30
CA GLY A 16 -14.74 -1.08 6.81
C GLY A 16 -15.63 -1.73 5.77
N ALA A 17 -15.79 -1.16 4.58
CA ALA A 17 -16.65 -1.73 3.53
C ALA A 17 -16.26 -3.18 3.16
N HIS A 18 -14.98 -3.50 3.18
CA HIS A 18 -14.42 -4.83 2.86
C HIS A 18 -14.87 -5.95 3.81
N LEU A 19 -15.50 -5.63 4.95
CA LEU A 19 -16.08 -6.62 5.85
C LEU A 19 -17.19 -7.45 5.18
N PHE A 20 -17.97 -6.81 4.30
CA PHE A 20 -19.19 -7.40 3.76
C PHE A 20 -18.96 -7.96 2.35
N THR A 21 -18.32 -9.11 2.30
CA THR A 21 -17.97 -9.80 1.04
C THR A 21 -18.69 -11.16 0.89
N GLY A 22 -19.63 -11.43 1.76
CA GLY A 22 -20.36 -12.70 1.82
C GLY A 22 -19.68 -13.77 2.70
N ALA A 23 -18.56 -13.43 3.36
CA ALA A 23 -17.83 -14.36 4.20
C ALA A 23 -18.60 -14.70 5.49
N PHE A 24 -19.24 -13.71 6.09
CA PHE A 24 -20.07 -13.91 7.29
C PHE A 24 -21.45 -14.48 6.98
N ALA A 25 -21.97 -14.25 5.77
CA ALA A 25 -23.28 -14.78 5.34
C ALA A 25 -23.25 -16.29 5.07
N ARG A 26 -22.08 -16.90 4.90
CA ARG A 26 -21.96 -18.33 4.67
C ARG A 26 -22.32 -19.07 5.95
N GLN A 27 -23.24 -20.01 5.84
CA GLN A 27 -23.53 -20.94 6.94
C GLN A 27 -22.31 -21.84 7.13
N GLY A 28 -21.65 -21.71 8.27
CA GLY A 28 -20.65 -22.64 8.75
C GLY A 28 -21.29 -23.68 9.67
N PRO A 29 -20.58 -24.77 10.01
CA PRO A 29 -20.99 -25.64 11.10
C PRO A 29 -21.14 -24.81 12.36
N THR A 30 -22.22 -25.07 13.12
CA THR A 30 -22.53 -24.38 14.38
C THR A 30 -21.32 -24.41 15.29
N GLN A 31 -20.71 -23.23 15.53
CA GLN A 31 -19.57 -23.17 16.44
C GLN A 31 -20.06 -23.36 17.88
N PHE A 32 -19.38 -24.20 18.64
CA PHE A 32 -19.63 -24.34 20.07
C PHE A 32 -19.34 -23.01 20.77
N ASN A 33 -20.39 -22.36 21.28
CA ASN A 33 -20.26 -21.17 22.12
C ASN A 33 -20.50 -21.58 23.56
N PRO A 34 -19.49 -21.61 24.44
CA PRO A 34 -19.63 -22.02 25.84
C PRO A 34 -20.57 -21.13 26.65
N ASP A 35 -20.62 -19.83 26.32
CA ASP A 35 -21.43 -18.83 27.02
C ASP A 35 -22.84 -18.66 26.46
N TYR A 36 -23.21 -19.42 25.41
CA TYR A 36 -24.54 -19.38 24.86
C TYR A 36 -25.56 -19.83 25.93
N LEU A 37 -26.59 -19.04 26.12
CA LEU A 37 -27.68 -19.33 27.05
C LEU A 37 -28.76 -20.14 26.33
N ILE A 38 -29.03 -21.36 26.83
CA ILE A 38 -30.08 -22.23 26.28
C ILE A 38 -31.41 -21.47 26.27
N ALA A 39 -32.06 -21.47 25.12
CA ALA A 39 -33.30 -20.75 24.85
C ALA A 39 -34.45 -21.75 24.53
N ILE A 40 -35.69 -21.23 24.57
CA ILE A 40 -36.88 -21.97 24.13
C ILE A 40 -36.75 -22.28 22.64
N GLY A 41 -37.02 -23.55 22.26
CA GLY A 41 -36.90 -24.00 20.87
C GLY A 41 -35.51 -24.53 20.48
N ASP A 42 -34.52 -24.41 21.36
CA ASP A 42 -33.24 -25.09 21.16
C ASP A 42 -33.38 -26.59 21.17
N SER A 43 -32.52 -27.25 20.39
CA SER A 43 -32.47 -28.72 20.34
C SER A 43 -31.24 -29.23 21.05
N ILE A 44 -31.45 -30.10 22.03
CA ILE A 44 -30.40 -30.69 22.87
C ILE A 44 -30.29 -32.19 22.55
N ARG A 45 -29.12 -32.62 22.12
CA ARG A 45 -28.83 -34.06 22.01
C ARG A 45 -28.52 -34.61 23.39
N LEU A 46 -29.28 -35.62 23.77
CA LEU A 46 -29.09 -36.32 25.03
C LEU A 46 -28.84 -37.81 24.76
N ARG A 47 -27.75 -38.29 25.32
CA ARG A 47 -27.44 -39.72 25.34
C ARG A 47 -27.32 -40.22 26.80
N LEU A 48 -28.03 -41.25 27.13
CA LEU A 48 -27.92 -41.99 28.40
C LEU A 48 -27.47 -43.41 28.11
N TRP A 49 -26.60 -43.95 28.96
CA TRP A 49 -26.17 -45.36 28.87
C TRP A 49 -25.91 -45.96 30.24
N GLY A 50 -25.87 -47.28 30.31
CA GLY A 50 -25.74 -48.04 31.54
C GLY A 50 -27.04 -48.81 31.87
N SER A 51 -27.64 -48.57 33.02
CA SER A 51 -28.91 -49.20 33.41
C SER A 51 -30.15 -48.59 32.72
N ALA A 52 -30.00 -47.44 32.08
CA ALA A 52 -30.99 -46.83 31.20
C ALA A 52 -30.32 -46.46 29.86
N THR A 53 -31.03 -46.67 28.75
CA THR A 53 -30.53 -46.35 27.41
C THR A 53 -31.47 -45.35 26.73
N PHE A 54 -30.93 -44.24 26.31
CA PHE A 54 -31.63 -43.17 25.55
C PHE A 54 -30.67 -42.47 24.65
N ASP A 55 -31.01 -42.21 23.41
CA ASP A 55 -30.21 -41.40 22.47
C ASP A 55 -31.17 -40.68 21.51
N ASP A 56 -31.47 -39.44 21.82
CA ASP A 56 -32.36 -38.62 20.99
C ASP A 56 -32.06 -37.13 21.12
N VAL A 57 -32.74 -36.33 20.30
CA VAL A 57 -32.70 -34.86 20.32
C VAL A 57 -33.99 -34.36 20.94
N LEU A 58 -33.86 -33.62 22.02
CA LEU A 58 -34.95 -33.06 22.78
C LEU A 58 -35.04 -31.55 22.56
N MET A 59 -36.24 -31.05 22.24
CA MET A 59 -36.49 -29.63 22.08
C MET A 59 -36.84 -28.99 23.44
N VAL A 60 -36.31 -27.79 23.67
CA VAL A 60 -36.67 -26.99 24.85
C VAL A 60 -38.09 -26.45 24.69
N ASP A 61 -38.97 -26.83 25.60
CA ASP A 61 -40.39 -26.48 25.57
C ASP A 61 -40.64 -25.00 25.95
N PRO A 62 -41.87 -24.47 25.75
CA PRO A 62 -42.21 -23.10 26.11
C PRO A 62 -42.02 -22.75 27.60
N GLN A 63 -41.98 -23.73 28.48
CA GLN A 63 -41.70 -23.55 29.90
C GLN A 63 -40.19 -23.55 30.19
N GLY A 64 -39.36 -23.85 29.19
CA GLY A 64 -37.91 -23.88 29.28
C GLY A 64 -37.35 -25.17 29.84
N ASN A 65 -38.06 -26.28 29.67
CA ASN A 65 -37.61 -27.61 30.09
C ASN A 65 -37.34 -28.50 28.88
N ILE A 66 -36.54 -29.54 29.09
CA ILE A 66 -36.53 -30.71 28.24
C ILE A 66 -37.17 -31.88 29.03
N PHE A 67 -37.94 -32.73 28.34
CA PHE A 67 -38.54 -33.89 28.98
C PHE A 67 -37.66 -35.11 28.73
N ILE A 68 -37.03 -35.60 29.81
CA ILE A 68 -36.17 -36.78 29.77
C ILE A 68 -36.99 -37.99 30.24
N PRO A 69 -37.11 -39.06 29.42
CA PRO A 69 -37.80 -40.27 29.83
C PRO A 69 -37.29 -40.78 31.18
N THR A 70 -38.21 -41.19 32.06
CA THR A 70 -37.94 -41.67 33.43
C THR A 70 -37.37 -40.66 34.42
N VAL A 71 -36.88 -39.49 33.96
CA VAL A 71 -36.42 -38.40 34.82
C VAL A 71 -37.50 -37.34 34.99
N GLY A 72 -38.25 -37.06 33.91
CA GLY A 72 -39.26 -36.01 33.86
C GLY A 72 -38.70 -34.66 33.27
N PRO A 73 -39.40 -33.56 33.53
CA PRO A 73 -38.99 -32.24 33.01
C PRO A 73 -37.74 -31.72 33.74
N VAL A 74 -36.75 -31.31 32.97
CA VAL A 74 -35.50 -30.70 33.47
C VAL A 74 -35.38 -29.29 32.95
N LYS A 75 -35.29 -28.33 33.86
CA LYS A 75 -35.13 -26.89 33.52
C LYS A 75 -33.76 -26.64 32.94
N VAL A 76 -33.72 -26.18 31.70
CA VAL A 76 -32.48 -25.86 30.98
C VAL A 76 -32.44 -24.42 30.45
N LEU A 77 -33.57 -23.70 30.41
CA LEU A 77 -33.65 -22.35 29.98
C LEU A 77 -32.70 -21.44 30.79
N GLY A 78 -31.84 -20.71 30.11
CA GLY A 78 -30.86 -19.77 30.69
C GLY A 78 -29.61 -20.45 31.26
N VAL A 79 -29.48 -21.79 31.12
CA VAL A 79 -28.24 -22.52 31.45
C VAL A 79 -27.22 -22.23 30.36
N ARG A 80 -25.96 -21.99 30.76
CA ARG A 80 -24.89 -21.85 29.77
C ARG A 80 -24.60 -23.18 29.09
N ASN A 81 -24.28 -23.15 27.83
CA ASN A 81 -23.96 -24.33 27.06
C ASN A 81 -22.87 -25.20 27.71
N GLN A 82 -21.83 -24.56 28.28
CA GLN A 82 -20.78 -25.26 29.03
C GLN A 82 -21.29 -25.95 30.32
N ASP A 83 -22.36 -25.45 30.91
CA ASP A 83 -22.92 -25.95 32.16
C ASP A 83 -24.08 -26.98 31.92
N LEU A 84 -24.50 -27.14 30.66
CA LEU A 84 -25.61 -28.00 30.26
C LEU A 84 -25.39 -29.45 30.69
N GLN A 85 -24.22 -30.01 30.41
CA GLN A 85 -23.84 -31.36 30.79
C GLN A 85 -24.00 -31.60 32.31
N GLY A 86 -23.46 -30.70 33.12
CA GLY A 86 -23.54 -30.78 34.58
C GLY A 86 -24.97 -30.66 35.11
N THR A 87 -25.82 -29.85 34.46
CA THR A 87 -27.22 -29.69 34.81
C THR A 87 -28.01 -31.00 34.56
N ILE A 88 -27.80 -31.60 33.39
CA ILE A 88 -28.46 -32.87 33.02
C ILE A 88 -27.96 -34.02 33.91
N GLU A 89 -26.67 -34.09 34.16
CA GLU A 89 -26.09 -35.11 35.03
C GLU A 89 -26.69 -35.07 36.46
N LYS A 90 -26.83 -33.88 37.04
CA LYS A 90 -27.47 -33.68 38.34
C LYS A 90 -28.92 -34.15 38.33
N ALA A 91 -29.67 -33.88 37.26
CA ALA A 91 -31.07 -34.33 37.13
C ALA A 91 -31.15 -35.85 36.98
N ALA A 92 -30.29 -36.44 36.14
CA ALA A 92 -30.24 -37.90 35.96
C ALA A 92 -29.90 -38.66 37.27
N ARG A 93 -28.92 -38.17 38.04
CA ARG A 93 -28.54 -38.74 39.34
C ARG A 93 -29.64 -38.73 40.41
N ARG A 94 -30.58 -37.79 40.31
CA ARG A 94 -31.73 -37.73 41.24
C ARG A 94 -32.79 -38.82 40.95
N ALA A 95 -32.93 -39.19 39.68
CA ALA A 95 -33.91 -40.17 39.23
C ALA A 95 -33.36 -41.60 39.24
N PHE A 96 -32.09 -41.79 38.91
CA PHE A 96 -31.43 -43.08 38.84
C PHE A 96 -30.50 -43.31 40.04
N ARG A 97 -30.66 -44.40 40.75
CA ARG A 97 -29.89 -44.70 41.98
C ARG A 97 -28.43 -45.06 41.73
N ALA A 98 -28.10 -45.69 40.60
CA ALA A 98 -26.72 -46.00 40.21
C ALA A 98 -26.62 -46.40 38.73
N ASN A 99 -25.38 -46.35 38.17
CA ASN A 99 -24.98 -46.89 36.86
C ASN A 99 -25.71 -46.27 35.64
N VAL A 100 -26.10 -45.01 35.70
CA VAL A 100 -26.52 -44.25 34.52
C VAL A 100 -25.55 -43.11 34.28
N TYR A 101 -25.02 -43.07 33.08
CA TYR A 101 -24.15 -42.03 32.60
C TYR A 101 -24.91 -41.19 31.58
N SER A 102 -24.57 -39.91 31.48
CA SER A 102 -25.22 -38.98 30.56
C SER A 102 -24.20 -38.21 29.77
N TYR A 103 -24.54 -37.90 28.54
CA TYR A 103 -23.90 -36.92 27.71
C TYR A 103 -24.96 -36.02 27.10
N ALA A 104 -24.79 -34.70 27.31
CA ALA A 104 -25.70 -33.70 26.75
C ALA A 104 -24.94 -32.61 26.05
N SER A 105 -25.37 -32.24 24.87
CA SER A 105 -24.81 -31.13 24.09
C SER A 105 -25.92 -30.39 23.35
N LEU A 106 -25.73 -29.12 23.14
CA LEU A 106 -26.59 -28.37 22.22
C LEU A 106 -26.39 -28.92 20.80
N ALA A 107 -27.49 -29.41 20.20
CA ALA A 107 -27.48 -29.93 18.83
C ALA A 107 -27.72 -28.84 17.82
N GLU A 108 -28.77 -28.02 18.04
CA GLU A 108 -29.12 -26.89 17.18
C GLU A 108 -29.66 -25.75 18.04
N ALA A 109 -29.21 -24.54 17.76
CA ALA A 109 -29.81 -23.33 18.32
C ALA A 109 -31.13 -23.03 17.61
N GLN A 110 -32.06 -22.40 18.32
CA GLN A 110 -33.37 -22.09 17.76
C GLN A 110 -33.25 -21.25 16.48
N PRO A 111 -34.04 -21.55 15.45
CA PRO A 111 -34.15 -20.68 14.28
C PRO A 111 -34.81 -19.36 14.69
N VAL A 112 -34.25 -18.25 14.22
CA VAL A 112 -34.77 -16.92 14.46
C VAL A 112 -34.87 -16.14 13.16
N ARG A 113 -35.81 -15.21 13.11
CA ARG A 113 -35.98 -14.26 12.02
C ARG A 113 -35.62 -12.90 12.55
N VAL A 114 -34.64 -12.25 11.90
CA VAL A 114 -34.10 -10.96 12.33
C VAL A 114 -34.38 -9.94 11.23
N TYR A 115 -34.96 -8.81 11.60
CA TYR A 115 -35.12 -7.68 10.71
C TYR A 115 -33.80 -6.93 10.60
N VAL A 116 -33.36 -6.67 9.37
CA VAL A 116 -32.22 -5.79 9.11
C VAL A 116 -32.74 -4.56 8.41
N GLY A 117 -32.55 -3.39 9.02
CA GLY A 117 -33.13 -2.15 8.53
C GLY A 117 -32.24 -0.94 8.70
N GLY A 118 -32.74 0.21 8.27
CA GLY A 118 -31.95 1.43 8.17
C GLY A 118 -31.13 1.49 6.89
N PHE A 119 -29.92 2.04 6.96
CA PHE A 119 -29.06 2.25 5.81
C PHE A 119 -28.17 1.03 5.52
N VAL A 120 -28.80 -0.04 5.05
CA VAL A 120 -28.16 -1.26 4.53
C VAL A 120 -28.49 -1.43 3.06
N ASN A 121 -27.71 -2.21 2.33
CA ASN A 121 -27.92 -2.37 0.88
C ASN A 121 -29.24 -3.08 0.54
N ARG A 122 -29.64 -4.06 1.36
CA ARG A 122 -30.89 -4.84 1.18
C ARG A 122 -31.61 -4.98 2.52
N PRO A 123 -32.42 -3.96 2.92
CA PRO A 123 -33.24 -4.08 4.12
C PRO A 123 -34.29 -5.16 3.96
N GLY A 124 -34.57 -5.94 5.01
CA GLY A 124 -35.49 -7.05 4.94
C GLY A 124 -35.52 -7.92 6.19
N LEU A 125 -36.21 -9.06 6.06
CA LEU A 125 -36.28 -10.12 7.07
C LEU A 125 -35.33 -11.24 6.66
N TYR A 126 -34.45 -11.63 7.58
CA TYR A 126 -33.43 -12.65 7.35
C TYR A 126 -33.57 -13.82 8.34
N ASN A 127 -33.37 -15.03 7.82
CA ASN A 127 -33.39 -16.23 8.62
C ASN A 127 -31.99 -16.62 9.07
N GLY A 128 -31.90 -17.15 10.27
CA GLY A 128 -30.66 -17.66 10.84
C GLY A 128 -30.96 -18.36 12.15
N THR A 129 -29.99 -18.45 13.04
CA THR A 129 -30.09 -18.99 14.36
C THR A 129 -29.77 -17.96 15.44
N SER A 130 -30.16 -18.21 16.65
CA SER A 130 -29.86 -17.35 17.81
C SER A 130 -28.34 -17.31 18.12
N MET A 131 -27.53 -18.22 17.57
CA MET A 131 -26.06 -18.22 17.67
C MET A 131 -25.35 -17.41 16.60
N ASP A 132 -26.04 -17.02 15.53
CA ASP A 132 -25.44 -16.26 14.45
C ASP A 132 -25.09 -14.85 14.91
N SER A 133 -23.95 -14.38 14.45
CA SER A 133 -23.47 -13.05 14.81
C SER A 133 -24.23 -11.94 14.09
N LEU A 134 -24.19 -10.74 14.63
CA LEU A 134 -24.72 -9.53 14.00
C LEU A 134 -24.10 -9.31 12.60
N LEU A 135 -22.81 -9.65 12.41
CA LEU A 135 -22.13 -9.56 11.12
C LEU A 135 -22.71 -10.50 10.08
N HIS A 136 -23.18 -11.69 10.49
CA HIS A 136 -23.84 -12.65 9.60
C HIS A 136 -25.07 -12.03 8.91
N TYR A 137 -25.95 -11.41 9.69
CA TYR A 137 -27.17 -10.80 9.14
C TYR A 137 -26.88 -9.54 8.32
N LEU A 138 -25.91 -8.72 8.75
CA LEU A 138 -25.48 -7.57 7.97
C LEU A 138 -24.91 -7.98 6.62
N ASP A 139 -24.11 -9.04 6.59
CA ASP A 139 -23.50 -9.54 5.35
C ASP A 139 -24.56 -10.17 4.43
N GLN A 140 -25.56 -10.89 4.99
CA GLN A 140 -26.74 -11.36 4.23
C GLN A 140 -27.51 -10.18 3.60
N ALA A 141 -27.60 -9.06 4.30
CA ALA A 141 -28.20 -7.82 3.78
C ALA A 141 -27.32 -7.08 2.77
N GLY A 142 -26.16 -7.66 2.40
CA GLY A 142 -25.21 -7.07 1.44
C GLY A 142 -24.33 -5.99 2.04
N GLY A 143 -24.31 -5.86 3.38
CA GLY A 143 -23.53 -4.87 4.11
C GLY A 143 -24.24 -3.52 4.25
N ILE A 144 -23.50 -2.58 4.81
CA ILE A 144 -23.96 -1.21 5.05
C ILE A 144 -23.95 -0.43 3.72
N ASP A 145 -24.92 0.46 3.53
CA ASP A 145 -24.93 1.41 2.43
C ASP A 145 -23.73 2.36 2.56
N LEU A 146 -22.83 2.28 1.59
CA LEU A 146 -21.54 2.97 1.63
C LEU A 146 -21.66 4.51 1.56
N GLU A 147 -22.78 5.02 1.08
CA GLU A 147 -22.99 6.46 0.96
C GLU A 147 -23.77 7.05 2.13
N ARG A 148 -24.65 6.27 2.76
CA ARG A 148 -25.60 6.78 3.75
C ARG A 148 -25.53 6.11 5.11
N GLY A 149 -24.99 4.89 5.22
CA GLY A 149 -24.99 4.10 6.43
C GLY A 149 -23.77 4.37 7.33
N THR A 150 -23.98 4.29 8.64
CA THR A 150 -22.91 4.41 9.64
C THR A 150 -22.21 3.09 9.92
N PHE A 151 -20.89 3.13 10.08
CA PHE A 151 -20.08 2.02 10.56
C PHE A 151 -19.78 2.10 12.07
N LEU A 152 -20.16 3.22 12.71
CA LEU A 152 -19.84 3.48 14.12
C LEU A 152 -20.96 3.08 15.08
N ASN A 153 -22.20 2.96 14.60
CA ASN A 153 -23.34 2.73 15.47
C ASN A 153 -24.38 1.82 14.82
N VAL A 154 -24.11 0.52 14.88
CA VAL A 154 -25.07 -0.52 14.52
C VAL A 154 -25.79 -0.97 15.79
N GLN A 155 -27.11 -0.87 15.82
CA GLN A 155 -27.93 -1.17 16.98
C GLN A 155 -28.66 -2.50 16.81
N VAL A 156 -28.72 -3.27 17.90
CA VAL A 156 -29.67 -4.37 18.02
C VAL A 156 -30.81 -3.91 18.92
N LYS A 157 -32.05 -3.97 18.42
CA LYS A 157 -33.25 -3.57 19.13
C LYS A 157 -34.17 -4.79 19.33
N ARG A 158 -34.80 -4.83 20.50
CA ARG A 158 -35.87 -5.77 20.80
C ARG A 158 -37.09 -4.97 21.22
N GLY A 159 -38.11 -4.90 20.35
CA GLY A 159 -39.18 -3.92 20.50
C GLY A 159 -38.65 -2.51 20.50
N ALA A 160 -38.97 -1.71 21.50
CA ALA A 160 -38.52 -0.33 21.64
C ALA A 160 -37.13 -0.20 22.32
N GLN A 161 -36.59 -1.28 22.87
CA GLN A 161 -35.33 -1.23 23.64
C GLN A 161 -34.11 -1.53 22.77
N VAL A 162 -33.06 -0.70 22.91
CA VAL A 162 -31.72 -0.97 22.37
C VAL A 162 -31.02 -1.96 23.29
N ARG A 163 -30.73 -3.14 22.78
CA ARG A 163 -30.04 -4.23 23.49
C ARG A 163 -28.53 -4.02 23.49
N THR A 164 -28.01 -3.56 22.38
CA THR A 164 -26.57 -3.28 22.22
C THR A 164 -26.32 -2.32 21.08
N ASN A 165 -25.18 -1.64 21.16
CA ASN A 165 -24.58 -0.87 20.08
C ASN A 165 -23.24 -1.50 19.70
N MET A 166 -22.93 -1.53 18.41
CA MET A 166 -21.67 -2.01 17.90
C MET A 166 -21.04 -0.97 16.98
N SER A 167 -19.75 -0.68 17.21
CA SER A 167 -18.90 0.00 16.24
C SER A 167 -18.14 -1.06 15.42
N LEU A 168 -18.28 -1.03 14.10
CA LEU A 168 -17.51 -1.92 13.23
C LEU A 168 -16.02 -1.53 13.19
N TYR A 169 -15.69 -0.30 13.53
CA TYR A 169 -14.30 0.12 13.70
C TYR A 169 -13.65 -0.57 14.90
N ASP A 170 -14.37 -0.75 16.00
CA ASP A 170 -13.86 -1.49 17.16
C ASP A 170 -13.57 -2.96 16.81
N PHE A 171 -14.40 -3.55 15.96
CA PHE A 171 -14.14 -4.89 15.45
C PHE A 171 -12.89 -4.95 14.57
N LEU A 172 -12.75 -4.01 13.63
CA LEU A 172 -11.62 -3.98 12.69
C LEU A 172 -10.28 -3.65 13.36
N LEU A 173 -10.30 -2.78 14.35
CA LEU A 173 -9.07 -2.26 14.97
C LEU A 173 -8.66 -3.02 16.22
N GLU A 174 -9.62 -3.58 16.96
CA GLU A 174 -9.40 -4.17 18.28
C GLU A 174 -9.98 -5.58 18.42
N GLY A 175 -10.66 -6.09 17.40
CA GLY A 175 -11.29 -7.42 17.43
C GLY A 175 -12.48 -7.52 18.38
N ARG A 176 -13.04 -6.39 18.82
CA ARG A 176 -14.16 -6.38 19.78
C ARG A 176 -15.49 -6.57 19.07
N ILE A 177 -16.20 -7.61 19.45
CA ILE A 177 -17.58 -7.91 19.05
C ILE A 177 -18.43 -8.03 20.29
N PRO A 178 -19.58 -7.32 20.39
CA PRO A 178 -20.50 -7.53 21.50
C PRO A 178 -21.14 -8.92 21.42
N GLN A 179 -21.12 -9.63 22.54
CA GLN A 179 -21.79 -10.91 22.67
C GLN A 179 -23.30 -10.66 22.84
N VAL A 180 -24.04 -10.78 21.75
CA VAL A 180 -25.51 -10.62 21.75
C VAL A 180 -26.14 -11.87 21.17
N GLN A 181 -26.96 -12.51 21.98
CA GLN A 181 -27.82 -13.61 21.53
C GLN A 181 -29.09 -13.02 20.92
N LEU A 182 -29.27 -13.21 19.62
CA LEU A 182 -30.45 -12.74 18.91
C LEU A 182 -31.66 -13.62 19.15
N ALA A 183 -32.83 -13.02 19.15
CA ALA A 183 -34.12 -13.70 19.28
C ALA A 183 -35.01 -13.39 18.08
N ASP A 184 -36.06 -14.22 17.90
CA ASP A 184 -37.04 -14.02 16.83
C ASP A 184 -37.71 -12.64 16.96
N GLY A 185 -37.70 -11.90 15.86
CA GLY A 185 -38.22 -10.52 15.81
C GLY A 185 -37.27 -9.39 16.24
N ASP A 186 -36.01 -9.71 16.58
CA ASP A 186 -35.00 -8.68 16.83
C ASP A 186 -34.74 -7.85 15.55
N ILE A 187 -34.33 -6.60 15.75
CA ILE A 187 -34.06 -5.66 14.66
C ILE A 187 -32.59 -5.24 14.74
N ILE A 188 -31.86 -5.47 13.67
CA ILE A 188 -30.54 -4.86 13.45
C ILE A 188 -30.76 -3.58 12.67
N PHE A 189 -30.39 -2.46 13.26
CA PHE A 189 -30.65 -1.14 12.69
C PHE A 189 -29.36 -0.36 12.47
N VAL A 190 -29.16 0.07 11.23
CA VAL A 190 -28.03 0.92 10.81
C VAL A 190 -28.52 2.35 10.64
N SER A 191 -28.02 3.24 11.47
CA SER A 191 -28.36 4.67 11.43
C SER A 191 -27.71 5.38 10.23
N ALA A 192 -28.04 6.65 10.03
CA ALA A 192 -27.38 7.48 9.03
C ALA A 192 -25.92 7.72 9.37
N ARG A 193 -25.07 7.73 8.32
CA ARG A 193 -23.65 8.10 8.43
C ARG A 193 -23.52 9.51 9.01
N GLN A 194 -22.56 9.66 9.89
CA GLN A 194 -22.25 10.94 10.51
C GLN A 194 -21.23 11.73 9.67
N LYS A 195 -20.20 12.25 10.31
CA LYS A 195 -19.17 13.07 9.70
C LYS A 195 -18.05 12.20 9.13
N THR A 196 -17.41 12.67 8.07
CA THR A 196 -16.32 11.92 7.44
C THR A 196 -15.12 12.80 7.11
N VAL A 197 -13.94 12.17 7.10
CA VAL A 197 -12.68 12.71 6.59
C VAL A 197 -12.13 11.74 5.55
N THR A 198 -11.63 12.26 4.43
CA THR A 198 -11.03 11.44 3.38
C THR A 198 -9.51 11.47 3.50
N VAL A 199 -8.89 10.30 3.54
CA VAL A 199 -7.45 10.14 3.61
C VAL A 199 -6.92 9.56 2.30
N SER A 200 -5.79 10.11 1.83
CA SER A 200 -5.07 9.62 0.65
C SER A 200 -3.55 9.78 0.81
N GLY A 201 -2.79 9.36 -0.19
CA GLY A 201 -1.33 9.45 -0.20
C GLY A 201 -0.64 8.31 0.54
N LEU A 202 0.42 8.64 1.28
CA LEU A 202 1.32 7.67 1.91
C LEU A 202 0.76 7.11 3.23
N ALA A 203 -0.31 6.35 3.15
CA ALA A 203 -0.94 5.68 4.29
C ALA A 203 -1.41 4.27 3.92
N GLU A 204 -1.31 3.32 4.87
CA GLU A 204 -1.82 1.94 4.68
C GLU A 204 -3.32 1.95 4.41
N ASN A 205 -4.06 2.75 5.19
CA ASN A 205 -5.50 2.90 5.07
C ASN A 205 -5.85 4.26 4.44
N ALA A 206 -5.50 4.44 3.17
CA ALA A 206 -5.92 5.62 2.38
C ALA A 206 -7.40 5.48 2.02
N LYS A 207 -8.30 5.81 2.97
CA LYS A 207 -9.74 5.59 2.91
C LYS A 207 -10.52 6.78 3.46
N ARG A 208 -11.84 6.77 3.28
CA ARG A 208 -12.77 7.68 3.94
C ARG A 208 -13.17 7.11 5.30
N PHE A 209 -12.87 7.86 6.35
CA PHE A 209 -13.17 7.50 7.73
C PHE A 209 -14.36 8.28 8.25
N GLU A 210 -15.25 7.58 8.95
CA GLU A 210 -16.34 8.17 9.69
C GLU A 210 -15.89 8.48 11.13
N PHE A 211 -16.40 9.55 11.71
CA PHE A 211 -16.15 9.89 13.11
C PHE A 211 -17.39 10.48 13.78
N ALA A 212 -17.48 10.30 15.09
CA ALA A 212 -18.51 10.87 15.94
C ALA A 212 -18.02 12.19 16.57
N GLY A 213 -18.97 13.05 16.94
CA GLY A 213 -18.64 14.32 17.60
C GLY A 213 -18.48 15.51 16.65
N ALA A 214 -17.94 16.61 17.15
CA ALA A 214 -17.78 17.84 16.39
C ALA A 214 -16.56 17.79 15.46
N GLU A 215 -15.46 17.25 15.95
CA GLU A 215 -14.15 17.21 15.33
C GLU A 215 -13.49 15.84 15.52
N LEU A 216 -12.62 15.47 14.59
CA LEU A 216 -11.73 14.33 14.71
C LEU A 216 -10.33 14.83 15.07
N ASN A 217 -9.73 14.26 16.09
CA ASN A 217 -8.35 14.57 16.48
C ASN A 217 -7.38 13.94 15.47
N GLY A 218 -6.34 14.69 15.09
CA GLY A 218 -5.29 14.21 14.19
C GLY A 218 -4.57 12.94 14.69
N ALA A 219 -4.37 12.81 16.00
CA ALA A 219 -3.77 11.61 16.59
C ALA A 219 -4.62 10.35 16.37
N ASP A 220 -5.96 10.49 16.44
CA ASP A 220 -6.88 9.37 16.18
C ASP A 220 -6.92 9.04 14.68
N LEU A 221 -6.89 10.07 13.82
CA LEU A 221 -6.78 9.84 12.38
C LEU A 221 -5.49 9.09 12.02
N ILE A 222 -4.35 9.45 12.60
CA ILE A 222 -3.06 8.78 12.37
C ILE A 222 -3.12 7.30 12.76
N LYS A 223 -3.78 6.95 13.87
CA LYS A 223 -4.00 5.55 14.27
C LYS A 223 -4.84 4.79 13.25
N LEU A 224 -5.86 5.43 12.70
CA LEU A 224 -6.75 4.84 11.69
C LEU A 224 -6.06 4.69 10.33
N ALA A 225 -5.41 5.74 9.87
CA ALA A 225 -4.80 5.83 8.55
C ALA A 225 -3.48 5.04 8.44
N LYS A 226 -2.71 4.93 9.53
CA LYS A 226 -1.39 4.29 9.59
C LYS A 226 -0.46 4.80 8.48
N PRO A 227 0.05 6.04 8.60
CA PRO A 227 0.99 6.57 7.62
C PRO A 227 2.21 5.67 7.46
N PHE A 228 2.71 5.52 6.23
CA PHE A 228 3.96 4.81 5.99
C PHE A 228 5.14 5.54 6.65
N PRO A 229 6.22 4.82 7.04
CA PRO A 229 7.42 5.44 7.61
C PRO A 229 8.05 6.52 6.73
N LEU A 230 7.80 6.47 5.41
CA LEU A 230 8.26 7.47 4.44
C LEU A 230 7.48 8.79 4.53
N ALA A 231 6.29 8.81 5.10
CA ALA A 231 5.49 10.02 5.26
C ALA A 231 6.16 10.98 6.24
N THR A 232 6.38 12.22 5.84
CA THR A 232 7.01 13.27 6.66
C THR A 232 6.06 14.40 6.98
N HIS A 233 5.04 14.61 6.16
CA HIS A 233 4.11 15.72 6.24
C HIS A 233 2.68 15.30 5.98
N VAL A 234 1.77 16.16 6.40
CA VAL A 234 0.33 16.07 6.18
C VAL A 234 -0.14 17.34 5.50
N ARG A 235 -0.79 17.19 4.35
CA ARG A 235 -1.53 18.27 3.69
C ARG A 235 -3.01 18.11 4.00
N VAL A 236 -3.61 19.12 4.59
CA VAL A 236 -5.03 19.16 4.92
C VAL A 236 -5.73 20.18 4.03
N THR A 237 -6.68 19.72 3.24
CA THR A 237 -7.60 20.60 2.49
C THR A 237 -8.86 20.75 3.32
N ARG A 238 -9.13 21.96 3.82
CA ARG A 238 -10.26 22.25 4.69
C ARG A 238 -11.55 22.34 3.90
N ASN A 239 -12.61 21.74 4.42
CA ASN A 239 -13.96 21.92 3.91
C ASN A 239 -14.59 23.21 4.46
N THR A 240 -14.20 24.35 3.92
CA THR A 240 -14.68 25.69 4.35
C THR A 240 -15.74 26.30 3.41
N GLY A 241 -16.41 25.46 2.60
CA GLY A 241 -17.42 25.91 1.64
C GLY A 241 -16.82 26.32 0.29
N THR A 242 -16.90 27.61 -0.08
CA THR A 242 -16.47 28.10 -1.40
C THR A 242 -14.97 28.29 -1.55
N ILE A 243 -14.23 28.44 -0.44
CA ILE A 243 -12.78 28.68 -0.43
C ILE A 243 -12.08 27.42 0.06
N LYS A 244 -11.17 26.89 -0.77
CA LYS A 244 -10.30 25.77 -0.35
C LYS A 244 -9.09 26.31 0.38
N ASN A 245 -9.06 26.16 1.71
CA ASN A 245 -7.87 26.38 2.50
C ASN A 245 -7.03 25.12 2.57
N VAL A 246 -5.77 25.22 2.17
CA VAL A 246 -4.82 24.11 2.22
C VAL A 246 -3.77 24.44 3.29
N GLU A 247 -3.63 23.53 4.24
CA GLU A 247 -2.63 23.60 5.31
C GLU A 247 -1.60 22.50 5.09
N TYR A 248 -0.36 22.75 5.50
CA TYR A 248 0.73 21.79 5.38
C TYR A 248 1.49 21.72 6.71
N HIS A 249 1.50 20.56 7.32
CA HIS A 249 2.06 20.35 8.65
C HIS A 249 3.07 19.20 8.66
N PRO A 250 4.16 19.31 9.43
CA PRO A 250 5.00 18.16 9.74
C PRO A 250 4.18 17.05 10.43
N LEU A 251 4.50 15.79 10.15
CA LEU A 251 3.75 14.65 10.67
C LEU A 251 3.79 14.55 12.21
N ASP A 252 4.90 14.95 12.82
CA ASP A 252 5.06 14.99 14.29
C ASP A 252 4.11 16.00 14.98
N GLN A 253 3.69 17.04 14.26
CA GLN A 253 2.72 18.04 14.75
C GLN A 253 1.27 17.71 14.36
N ALA A 254 1.08 16.77 13.43
CA ALA A 254 -0.24 16.44 12.89
C ALA A 254 -1.22 15.87 13.96
N GLY A 255 -0.70 15.30 15.05
CA GLY A 255 -1.53 14.79 16.14
C GLY A 255 -2.43 15.84 16.82
N SER A 256 -2.06 17.10 16.78
CA SER A 256 -2.83 18.22 17.38
C SER A 256 -3.91 18.79 16.46
N LEU A 257 -3.94 18.36 15.19
CA LEU A 257 -4.90 18.86 14.21
C LEU A 257 -6.35 18.54 14.64
N ARG A 258 -7.24 19.46 14.38
CA ARG A 258 -8.68 19.33 14.55
C ARG A 258 -9.32 19.27 13.17
N LEU A 259 -9.85 18.10 12.82
CA LEU A 259 -10.44 17.83 11.51
C LEU A 259 -11.96 17.89 11.61
N ILE A 260 -12.58 18.49 10.61
CA ILE A 260 -14.05 18.64 10.53
C ILE A 260 -14.62 17.81 9.37
N ASN A 261 -15.93 17.72 9.31
CA ASN A 261 -16.63 16.99 8.26
C ASN A 261 -16.26 17.50 6.86
N GLY A 262 -15.83 16.57 6.00
CA GLY A 262 -15.48 16.85 4.61
C GLY A 262 -14.04 17.32 4.39
N ASP A 263 -13.21 17.38 5.44
CA ASP A 263 -11.77 17.64 5.25
C ASP A 263 -11.11 16.49 4.48
N GLU A 264 -10.15 16.87 3.63
CA GLU A 264 -9.31 15.92 2.88
C GLU A 264 -7.89 15.97 3.45
N VAL A 265 -7.35 14.81 3.77
CA VAL A 265 -6.01 14.65 4.37
C VAL A 265 -5.14 13.81 3.46
N VAL A 266 -3.98 14.34 3.08
CA VAL A 266 -3.00 13.65 2.23
C VAL A 266 -1.69 13.50 2.99
N PHE A 267 -1.27 12.25 3.23
CA PHE A 267 0.06 11.99 3.76
C PHE A 267 1.09 12.05 2.65
N THR A 268 2.12 12.88 2.82
CA THR A 268 3.15 13.16 1.81
C THR A 268 4.55 12.99 2.38
N ALA A 269 5.54 12.85 1.48
CA ALA A 269 6.96 12.89 1.85
C ALA A 269 7.59 14.14 1.28
N ASP A 270 8.19 14.95 2.14
CA ASP A 270 9.13 15.99 1.70
C ASP A 270 10.46 15.35 1.30
N LYS A 271 11.00 15.82 0.18
CA LYS A 271 12.31 15.39 -0.28
C LYS A 271 13.40 16.09 0.55
N ARG A 272 13.61 15.63 1.79
CA ARG A 272 14.84 15.96 2.52
C ARG A 272 15.88 14.90 2.16
N GLN A 273 16.78 15.23 1.26
CA GLN A 273 17.93 14.38 1.01
C GLN A 273 18.90 14.57 2.20
N GLY A 274 18.95 13.57 3.09
CA GLY A 274 19.87 13.60 4.22
C GLY A 274 21.29 13.28 3.82
N THR A 275 21.47 12.27 2.96
CA THR A 275 22.77 11.82 2.45
C THR A 275 22.71 11.50 0.97
N ILE A 276 23.86 11.61 0.31
CA ILE A 276 24.08 11.19 -1.07
C ILE A 276 25.18 10.13 -1.09
N THR A 277 25.08 9.22 -2.04
CA THR A 277 26.14 8.24 -2.32
C THR A 277 26.91 8.71 -3.55
N VAL A 278 28.22 8.80 -3.44
CA VAL A 278 29.14 9.13 -4.53
C VAL A 278 30.17 8.02 -4.66
N ARG A 279 30.44 7.62 -5.88
CA ARG A 279 31.42 6.58 -6.19
C ARG A 279 32.70 7.20 -6.76
N VAL A 280 33.85 6.67 -6.33
CA VAL A 280 35.16 7.05 -6.84
C VAL A 280 35.78 5.83 -7.49
N GLU A 281 36.18 5.95 -8.77
CA GLU A 281 36.78 4.85 -9.53
C GLU A 281 38.13 5.29 -10.13
N GLY A 282 38.93 4.32 -10.54
CA GLY A 282 40.21 4.56 -11.18
C GLY A 282 41.39 4.45 -10.24
N GLU A 283 42.42 5.27 -10.43
CA GLU A 283 43.71 5.20 -9.72
C GLU A 283 43.68 5.98 -8.39
N HIS A 284 43.25 5.30 -7.32
CA HIS A 284 43.27 5.83 -5.94
C HIS A 284 43.42 4.70 -4.92
N GLN A 285 43.75 5.03 -3.66
CA GLN A 285 43.97 4.07 -2.59
C GLN A 285 42.85 4.07 -1.52
N SER A 286 41.84 4.90 -1.72
CA SER A 286 40.71 5.07 -0.80
C SER A 286 39.56 4.09 -1.11
N PRO A 287 38.53 3.99 -0.23
CA PRO A 287 37.28 3.31 -0.55
C PRO A 287 36.63 3.86 -1.83
N GLN A 288 35.92 2.99 -2.53
CA GLN A 288 35.23 3.38 -3.80
C GLN A 288 33.91 4.09 -3.58
N GLU A 289 33.28 3.96 -2.43
CA GLU A 289 31.96 4.51 -2.16
C GLU A 289 31.99 5.43 -0.93
N TYR A 290 31.39 6.59 -1.07
CA TYR A 290 31.31 7.62 -0.04
C TYR A 290 29.87 8.00 0.22
N GLN A 291 29.47 7.92 1.50
CA GLN A 291 28.23 8.49 2.01
C GLN A 291 28.50 9.94 2.45
N LEU A 292 27.93 10.91 1.77
CA LEU A 292 28.15 12.33 2.00
C LEU A 292 26.82 13.02 2.35
N GLN A 293 26.89 14.15 3.01
CA GLN A 293 25.70 14.96 3.24
C GLN A 293 25.24 15.63 1.96
N TYR A 294 23.92 15.81 1.82
CA TYR A 294 23.36 16.59 0.73
C TYR A 294 23.93 18.01 0.75
N GLY A 295 24.37 18.50 -0.39
CA GLY A 295 25.03 19.81 -0.51
C GLY A 295 26.56 19.77 -0.39
N THR A 296 27.15 18.59 -0.19
CA THR A 296 28.62 18.43 -0.21
C THR A 296 29.17 18.78 -1.59
N ARG A 297 30.31 19.47 -1.60
CA ARG A 297 31.02 19.89 -2.80
C ARG A 297 32.12 18.91 -3.18
N ILE A 298 32.48 18.84 -4.46
CA ILE A 298 33.52 17.93 -4.94
C ILE A 298 34.87 18.14 -4.24
N GLY A 299 35.24 19.38 -3.92
CA GLY A 299 36.47 19.69 -3.22
C GLY A 299 36.53 19.09 -1.79
N GLU A 300 35.40 18.94 -1.13
CA GLU A 300 35.34 18.26 0.17
C GLU A 300 35.51 16.72 0.03
N LEU A 301 34.99 16.12 -1.03
CA LEU A 301 35.22 14.73 -1.37
C LEU A 301 36.69 14.47 -1.71
N LEU A 302 37.30 15.34 -2.57
CA LEU A 302 38.69 15.19 -2.99
C LEU A 302 39.68 15.21 -1.81
N LYS A 303 39.39 15.94 -0.75
CA LYS A 303 40.18 15.94 0.50
C LYS A 303 40.13 14.63 1.28
N ARG A 304 39.14 13.77 1.01
CA ARG A 304 38.98 12.46 1.67
C ARG A 304 39.57 11.31 0.85
N ILE A 305 39.96 11.58 -0.41
CA ILE A 305 40.53 10.58 -1.31
C ILE A 305 42.05 10.55 -1.12
N GLU A 306 42.59 9.37 -0.93
CA GLU A 306 44.03 9.12 -0.93
C GLU A 306 44.47 8.83 -2.37
N PHE A 307 45.20 9.76 -2.94
CA PHE A 307 45.75 9.64 -4.31
C PHE A 307 47.11 8.96 -4.28
N SER A 308 47.39 8.14 -5.28
CA SER A 308 48.71 7.57 -5.52
C SER A 308 49.58 8.54 -6.36
N GLU A 309 50.86 8.26 -6.48
CA GLU A 309 51.74 9.02 -7.38
C GLU A 309 51.32 8.92 -8.85
N ARG A 310 50.57 7.87 -9.18
CA ARG A 310 50.03 7.60 -10.52
C ARG A 310 48.68 8.23 -10.77
N SER A 311 48.05 8.81 -9.76
CA SER A 311 46.74 9.46 -9.87
C SER A 311 46.86 10.76 -10.64
N ASP A 312 46.08 10.95 -11.71
CA ASP A 312 46.00 12.21 -12.45
C ASP A 312 44.87 13.11 -11.87
N VAL A 313 45.18 13.77 -10.76
CA VAL A 313 44.27 14.70 -10.09
C VAL A 313 43.90 15.90 -10.92
N GLY A 314 44.74 16.26 -11.91
CA GLY A 314 44.49 17.37 -12.84
C GLY A 314 43.37 17.07 -13.83
N ASN A 315 43.21 15.82 -14.21
CA ASN A 315 42.32 15.40 -15.29
C ASN A 315 41.12 14.54 -14.74
N LEU A 316 40.68 14.80 -13.52
CA LEU A 316 39.53 14.14 -12.94
C LEU A 316 38.28 14.24 -13.85
N GLN A 317 37.51 13.19 -13.92
CA GLN A 317 36.27 13.12 -14.67
C GLN A 317 35.12 12.92 -13.74
N LEU A 318 34.00 13.61 -13.97
CA LEU A 318 32.76 13.44 -13.26
C LEU A 318 31.69 12.88 -14.21
N PHE A 319 31.05 11.80 -13.84
CA PHE A 319 29.91 11.23 -14.54
C PHE A 319 28.67 11.38 -13.69
N ARG A 320 27.59 11.88 -14.30
CA ARG A 320 26.36 12.23 -13.60
C ARG A 320 25.13 11.75 -14.37
N GLN A 321 24.21 11.08 -13.69
CA GLN A 321 23.01 10.53 -14.33
C GLN A 321 22.10 11.66 -14.88
N SER A 322 21.91 12.74 -14.14
CA SER A 322 21.09 13.87 -14.61
C SER A 322 21.65 14.53 -15.88
N VAL A 323 22.98 14.51 -16.05
CA VAL A 323 23.65 14.98 -17.28
C VAL A 323 23.49 13.96 -18.41
N LYS A 324 23.64 12.68 -18.12
CA LYS A 324 23.40 11.58 -19.08
C LYS A 324 21.98 11.69 -19.68
N ASP A 325 20.99 11.84 -18.83
CA ASP A 325 19.59 11.95 -19.26
C ASP A 325 19.35 13.19 -20.12
N ARG A 326 19.96 14.32 -19.75
CA ARG A 326 19.87 15.55 -20.53
C ARG A 326 20.58 15.43 -21.87
N GLN A 327 21.78 14.86 -21.90
CA GLN A 327 22.51 14.59 -23.15
C GLN A 327 21.72 13.70 -24.08
N LYS A 328 21.06 12.64 -23.53
CA LYS A 328 20.20 11.74 -24.30
C LYS A 328 19.00 12.48 -24.90
N LEU A 329 18.36 13.35 -24.14
CA LEU A 329 17.23 14.17 -24.62
C LEU A 329 17.66 15.11 -25.73
N ILE A 330 18.83 15.79 -25.58
CA ILE A 330 19.39 16.68 -26.60
C ILE A 330 19.70 15.89 -27.87
N LEU A 331 20.36 14.74 -27.76
CA LEU A 331 20.65 13.85 -28.88
C LEU A 331 19.38 13.46 -29.62
N GLN A 332 18.37 12.99 -28.91
CA GLN A 332 17.09 12.59 -29.51
C GLN A 332 16.40 13.75 -30.21
N THR A 333 16.44 14.94 -29.63
CA THR A 333 15.88 16.16 -30.25
C THR A 333 16.63 16.55 -31.53
N SER A 334 17.98 16.51 -31.50
CA SER A 334 18.81 16.77 -32.65
C SER A 334 18.60 15.76 -33.78
N LEU A 335 18.47 14.48 -33.44
CA LEU A 335 18.18 13.40 -34.42
C LEU A 335 16.81 13.61 -35.07
N LYS A 336 15.77 13.97 -34.30
CA LYS A 336 14.44 14.29 -34.85
C LYS A 336 14.47 15.50 -35.77
N SER A 337 15.25 16.53 -35.43
CA SER A 337 15.42 17.72 -36.27
C SER A 337 16.12 17.36 -37.58
N LEU A 338 17.15 16.54 -37.53
CA LEU A 338 17.88 16.05 -38.70
C LEU A 338 16.99 15.17 -39.61
N GLU A 339 16.22 14.29 -39.01
CA GLU A 339 15.24 13.45 -39.71
C GLU A 339 14.19 14.32 -40.45
N ALA A 340 13.63 15.33 -39.76
CA ALA A 340 12.70 16.28 -40.36
C ALA A 340 13.34 17.08 -41.51
N ALA A 341 14.58 17.55 -41.34
CA ALA A 341 15.30 18.26 -42.36
C ALA A 341 15.57 17.39 -43.61
N ALA A 342 15.97 16.14 -43.42
CA ALA A 342 16.19 15.19 -44.51
C ALA A 342 14.90 14.90 -45.31
N LEU A 343 13.76 14.81 -44.63
CA LEU A 343 12.45 14.54 -45.24
C LEU A 343 11.84 15.75 -45.93
N THR A 344 12.17 16.98 -45.52
CA THR A 344 11.58 18.22 -46.05
C THR A 344 12.45 18.96 -47.07
N ALA A 345 13.63 18.48 -47.36
CA ALA A 345 14.55 19.09 -48.33
C ALA A 345 13.91 19.10 -49.73
N ARG A 346 13.78 20.31 -50.33
CA ARG A 346 13.21 20.52 -51.68
C ARG A 346 14.33 20.62 -52.73
N SER A 347 14.07 20.15 -53.97
CA SER A 347 14.98 20.21 -55.09
C SER A 347 14.38 21.01 -56.25
N GLY A 348 15.20 21.66 -57.04
CA GLY A 348 14.77 22.44 -58.19
C GLY A 348 14.74 21.69 -59.53
N THR A 349 15.50 20.57 -59.62
CA THR A 349 15.59 19.76 -60.85
C THR A 349 15.45 18.26 -60.52
N ASN A 350 15.16 17.41 -61.54
CA ASN A 350 14.98 15.97 -61.39
C ASN A 350 16.28 15.25 -60.96
N ASP A 351 17.42 15.66 -61.47
CA ASP A 351 18.72 15.07 -61.12
C ASP A 351 19.12 15.39 -59.68
N GLU A 352 18.90 16.61 -59.23
CA GLU A 352 19.05 17.01 -57.82
C GLU A 352 18.11 16.27 -56.91
N ALA A 353 16.88 15.97 -57.36
CA ALA A 353 15.91 15.20 -56.60
C ALA A 353 16.40 13.78 -56.30
N GLN A 354 17.06 13.12 -57.26
CA GLN A 354 17.58 11.76 -57.10
C GLN A 354 18.78 11.71 -56.14
N LEU A 355 19.68 12.67 -56.29
CA LEU A 355 20.84 12.81 -55.38
C LEU A 355 20.36 13.05 -53.92
N ARG A 356 19.43 13.97 -53.73
CA ARG A 356 18.85 14.28 -52.40
C ARG A 356 18.08 13.14 -51.80
N ALA A 357 17.40 12.31 -52.61
CA ALA A 357 16.74 11.12 -52.12
C ALA A 357 17.74 10.10 -51.56
N ASN A 358 18.89 9.93 -52.24
CA ASN A 358 19.97 9.06 -51.76
C ASN A 358 20.61 9.63 -50.48
N GLU A 359 20.88 10.94 -50.43
CA GLU A 359 21.39 11.59 -49.22
C GLU A 359 20.45 11.46 -48.07
N ALA A 360 19.15 11.71 -48.27
CA ALA A 360 18.11 11.53 -47.24
C ALA A 360 18.06 10.09 -46.73
N SER A 361 18.16 9.10 -47.59
CA SER A 361 18.21 7.70 -47.19
C SER A 361 19.45 7.37 -46.34
N LEU A 362 20.60 7.91 -46.67
CA LEU A 362 21.82 7.72 -45.87
C LEU A 362 21.72 8.45 -44.51
N ILE A 363 21.16 9.64 -44.48
CA ILE A 363 20.92 10.40 -43.25
C ILE A 363 19.94 9.64 -42.34
N LEU A 364 18.86 9.10 -42.88
CA LEU A 364 17.89 8.32 -42.12
C LEU A 364 18.51 7.04 -41.55
N GLN A 365 19.33 6.34 -42.32
CA GLN A 365 20.07 5.17 -41.82
C GLN A 365 21.06 5.56 -40.70
N TRP A 366 21.71 6.66 -40.83
CA TRP A 366 22.60 7.16 -39.78
C TRP A 366 21.82 7.55 -38.53
N VAL A 367 20.72 8.28 -38.68
CA VAL A 367 19.81 8.65 -37.58
C VAL A 367 19.34 7.42 -36.82
N GLU A 368 18.97 6.34 -37.53
CA GLU A 368 18.51 5.10 -36.89
C GLU A 368 19.63 4.46 -36.05
N ARG A 369 20.85 4.43 -36.53
CA ARG A 369 22.01 3.92 -35.74
C ARG A 369 22.35 4.84 -34.58
N ALA A 370 22.19 6.15 -34.74
CA ALA A 370 22.52 7.14 -33.72
C ALA A 370 21.51 7.16 -32.56
N LYS A 371 20.28 6.62 -32.75
CA LYS A 371 19.28 6.49 -31.69
C LYS A 371 19.74 5.56 -30.56
N ASP A 372 20.60 4.59 -30.85
CA ASP A 372 21.12 3.62 -29.89
C ASP A 372 22.36 4.12 -29.13
N ILE A 373 22.86 5.31 -29.45
CA ILE A 373 24.01 5.89 -28.76
C ILE A 373 23.59 6.31 -27.34
N GLU A 374 24.25 5.71 -26.36
CA GLU A 374 24.11 6.08 -24.95
C GLU A 374 25.18 7.09 -24.55
N PRO A 375 24.82 8.35 -24.24
CA PRO A 375 25.77 9.33 -23.72
C PRO A 375 26.38 8.86 -22.40
N ALA A 376 27.63 9.24 -22.16
CA ALA A 376 28.35 8.87 -20.93
C ALA A 376 27.87 9.65 -19.70
N GLY A 377 27.27 10.82 -19.88
CA GLY A 377 26.90 11.70 -18.76
C GLY A 377 28.11 12.44 -18.18
N GLN A 378 29.20 12.56 -18.94
CA GLN A 378 30.43 13.20 -18.49
C GLN A 378 30.23 14.72 -18.34
N VAL A 379 30.68 15.24 -17.20
CA VAL A 379 30.82 16.67 -16.91
C VAL A 379 32.28 17.04 -17.01
N LEU A 380 32.60 18.02 -17.88
CA LEU A 380 33.97 18.48 -18.06
C LEU A 380 34.37 19.37 -16.88
N ILE A 381 35.20 18.84 -15.99
CA ILE A 381 35.63 19.52 -14.75
C ILE A 381 37.13 19.75 -14.67
N ALA A 382 37.93 19.14 -15.55
CA ALA A 382 39.40 19.12 -15.47
C ALA A 382 40.05 20.51 -15.41
N GLN A 383 39.54 21.47 -16.17
CA GLN A 383 40.07 22.82 -16.27
C GLN A 383 39.16 23.91 -15.69
N ALA A 384 38.15 23.51 -14.93
CA ALA A 384 37.22 24.49 -14.35
C ALA A 384 37.86 25.20 -13.16
N ASN A 385 37.96 26.55 -13.22
CA ASN A 385 38.50 27.37 -12.13
C ASN A 385 37.76 27.19 -10.78
N GLN A 386 36.49 26.73 -10.83
CA GLN A 386 35.64 26.52 -9.67
C GLN A 386 35.24 25.03 -9.51
N ARG A 387 36.09 24.12 -10.00
CA ARG A 387 35.82 22.67 -9.91
C ARG A 387 35.44 22.27 -8.50
N ASP A 388 36.20 22.69 -7.51
CA ASP A 388 36.04 22.28 -6.11
C ASP A 388 34.71 22.77 -5.47
N GLU A 389 34.07 23.79 -6.08
CA GLU A 389 32.80 24.37 -5.65
C GLU A 389 31.58 23.64 -6.22
N LEU A 390 31.79 22.69 -7.15
CA LEU A 390 30.68 21.95 -7.78
C LEU A 390 29.96 21.06 -6.75
N LEU A 391 28.64 21.20 -6.65
CA LEU A 391 27.80 20.37 -5.80
C LEU A 391 27.71 18.97 -6.37
N LEU A 392 27.87 17.99 -5.49
CA LEU A 392 27.69 16.57 -5.82
C LEU A 392 26.21 16.18 -5.77
N GLU A 393 25.82 15.27 -6.67
CA GLU A 393 24.50 14.66 -6.72
C GLU A 393 24.56 13.19 -6.29
N ASN A 394 23.43 12.66 -5.85
CA ASN A 394 23.35 11.24 -5.53
C ASN A 394 23.56 10.38 -6.77
N GLY A 395 24.48 9.43 -6.68
CA GLY A 395 24.87 8.57 -7.81
C GLY A 395 25.97 9.15 -8.71
N ASP A 396 26.57 10.30 -8.34
CA ASP A 396 27.75 10.81 -9.04
C ASP A 396 28.90 9.81 -8.97
N MET A 397 29.65 9.70 -10.07
CA MET A 397 30.87 8.92 -10.16
C MET A 397 32.03 9.82 -10.54
N VAL A 398 33.05 9.86 -9.69
CA VAL A 398 34.32 10.55 -9.93
C VAL A 398 35.33 9.52 -10.39
N HIS A 399 35.84 9.67 -11.62
CA HIS A 399 36.89 8.81 -12.15
C HIS A 399 38.24 9.52 -12.05
N VAL A 400 39.22 8.83 -11.48
CA VAL A 400 40.60 9.27 -11.32
C VAL A 400 41.46 8.60 -12.43
N PRO A 401 41.89 9.31 -13.47
CA PRO A 401 42.71 8.72 -14.50
C PRO A 401 44.11 8.35 -14.00
N VAL A 402 44.77 7.46 -14.71
CA VAL A 402 46.16 7.04 -14.45
C VAL A 402 47.08 8.00 -15.20
N LYS A 403 48.15 8.47 -14.56
CA LYS A 403 49.29 9.08 -15.22
C LYS A 403 50.17 7.98 -15.81
N ASP A 404 49.86 7.56 -17.00
CA ASP A 404 50.64 6.55 -17.70
C ASP A 404 51.83 7.18 -18.52
N GLY A 405 51.86 8.48 -18.65
CA GLY A 405 52.87 9.18 -19.41
C GLY A 405 52.77 8.92 -20.90
N LEU A 406 51.62 8.57 -21.42
CA LEU A 406 51.37 8.26 -22.81
C LEU A 406 50.37 9.24 -23.45
N VAL A 407 50.58 9.54 -24.73
CA VAL A 407 49.68 10.32 -25.59
C VAL A 407 49.23 9.43 -26.74
N LEU A 408 47.91 9.18 -26.80
CA LEU A 408 47.29 8.45 -27.90
C LEU A 408 46.98 9.44 -29.04
N VAL A 409 47.58 9.24 -30.19
CA VAL A 409 47.29 10.00 -31.41
C VAL A 409 46.51 9.09 -32.37
N GLY A 410 45.28 9.51 -32.69
CA GLY A 410 44.39 8.75 -33.53
C GLY A 410 43.55 9.62 -34.46
N GLY A 411 42.68 9.02 -35.27
CA GLY A 411 41.85 9.71 -36.26
C GLY A 411 42.56 9.77 -37.63
N GLU A 412 42.42 10.91 -38.35
CA GLU A 412 42.96 11.11 -39.69
C GLU A 412 44.48 11.47 -39.66
N VAL A 413 45.28 10.59 -39.04
CA VAL A 413 46.74 10.62 -39.03
C VAL A 413 47.31 9.40 -39.77
N LEU A 414 48.51 9.53 -40.38
CA LEU A 414 49.07 8.48 -41.20
C LEU A 414 49.37 7.20 -40.43
N PHE A 415 49.82 7.33 -39.16
CA PHE A 415 50.19 6.22 -38.32
C PHE A 415 49.59 6.39 -36.91
N PRO A 416 48.30 6.06 -36.69
CA PRO A 416 47.74 6.09 -35.36
C PRO A 416 48.61 5.32 -34.38
N ASN A 417 49.06 5.94 -33.30
CA ASN A 417 50.01 5.35 -32.36
C ASN A 417 49.92 5.95 -30.99
N THR A 418 50.50 5.26 -30.00
CA THR A 418 50.69 5.77 -28.65
C THR A 418 52.14 6.19 -28.43
N ILE A 419 52.35 7.47 -28.10
CA ILE A 419 53.67 8.10 -27.98
C ILE A 419 53.90 8.47 -26.51
N ALA A 420 55.13 8.32 -26.02
CA ALA A 420 55.46 8.76 -24.66
C ALA A 420 55.28 10.29 -24.53
N PHE A 421 54.72 10.73 -23.43
CA PHE A 421 54.57 12.13 -23.12
C PHE A 421 55.93 12.80 -22.88
N GLU A 422 56.21 13.92 -23.57
CA GLU A 422 57.34 14.76 -23.34
C GLU A 422 56.90 16.19 -23.03
N SER A 423 57.38 16.73 -21.90
CA SER A 423 57.07 18.12 -21.54
C SER A 423 57.65 19.10 -22.58
N GLY A 424 56.82 20.03 -23.08
CA GLY A 424 57.24 21.03 -24.08
C GLY A 424 56.85 20.72 -25.51
N LEU A 425 56.34 19.52 -25.81
CA LEU A 425 55.75 19.21 -27.11
C LEU A 425 54.30 19.75 -27.19
N SER A 426 54.00 20.33 -28.35
CA SER A 426 52.65 20.75 -28.71
C SER A 426 51.85 19.60 -29.29
N VAL A 427 50.54 19.77 -29.42
CA VAL A 427 49.65 18.80 -30.08
C VAL A 427 50.13 18.50 -31.50
N GLU A 428 50.59 19.53 -32.23
CA GLU A 428 51.07 19.43 -33.59
C GLU A 428 52.35 18.57 -33.66
N ASP A 429 53.23 18.66 -32.67
CA ASP A 429 54.45 17.83 -32.63
C ASP A 429 54.10 16.33 -32.48
N TYR A 430 53.08 15.99 -31.68
CA TYR A 430 52.62 14.61 -31.58
C TYR A 430 51.95 14.12 -32.85
N ILE A 431 51.18 14.96 -33.56
CA ILE A 431 50.60 14.64 -34.87
C ILE A 431 51.69 14.37 -35.87
N GLN A 432 52.75 15.19 -35.91
CA GLN A 432 53.90 15.00 -36.80
C GLN A 432 54.63 13.70 -36.48
N ARG A 433 54.78 13.32 -35.21
CA ARG A 433 55.37 12.04 -34.84
C ARG A 433 54.49 10.84 -35.23
N ALA A 434 53.21 11.04 -35.40
CA ALA A 434 52.26 10.06 -35.95
C ALA A 434 52.20 10.09 -37.49
N GLY A 435 53.17 10.74 -38.15
CA GLY A 435 53.29 10.85 -39.60
C GLY A 435 52.56 12.00 -40.26
N GLY A 436 51.96 12.90 -39.46
CA GLY A 436 51.16 14.03 -39.94
C GLY A 436 49.73 13.62 -40.32
N TYR A 437 48.97 14.58 -40.81
CA TYR A 437 47.60 14.38 -41.25
C TYR A 437 47.48 13.56 -42.53
N THR A 438 46.42 12.79 -42.69
CA THR A 438 46.06 12.15 -43.97
C THR A 438 45.47 13.20 -44.92
N GLN A 439 45.32 12.83 -46.20
CA GLN A 439 44.71 13.73 -47.22
C GLN A 439 43.22 14.00 -46.95
N ASN A 440 42.59 13.26 -46.08
CA ASN A 440 41.19 13.37 -45.75
C ASN A 440 40.96 14.15 -44.45
N ALA A 441 42.01 14.61 -43.78
CA ALA A 441 41.92 15.44 -42.60
C ALA A 441 41.43 16.86 -42.99
N ASN A 442 40.31 17.28 -42.41
CA ASN A 442 39.73 18.61 -42.58
C ASN A 442 40.23 19.57 -41.51
#